data_5e69de57b4f44eaf3e622707d742c309
#
_entry.id   5e69de57b4f44eaf3e622707d742c309
#
_cell.length_a   1.000
_cell.length_b   1.000
_cell.length_c   1.000
_cell.angle_alpha   90.00
_cell.angle_beta   90.00
_cell.angle_gamma   90.00
#
_symmetry.space_group_name_H-M   'P 1'
#
loop_
_entity.id
_entity.type
_entity.pdbx_description
1 polymer ?
#
loop_
_entity_poly.entity_id
_entity_poly.type
_entity_poly.pdbx_seq_one_letter_code
_entity_poly.pdbx_strand_id
1 'polypeptide(L)'
;MEQFVIHKGETFSRVLINQPSVDWHIIQEEGSRVCVHIINMYMLPAYDDSPKQHRIAVEQQGEGCTTEVYGAAFLHNTDKVEIETHVNHAVGGGRSNQLIKFVLEDYAKGRFVGDLKIAPDAQQTIAHQTNRNLLLSDDAEMRTLPQLEIYADDVQASHGATTGQLDTSAIFYMQQRGIGKQKARQLLVDAFIKEVINTIEDEPLRQSLHDAMDGIIEES
;
A
#
# COMPACT_ATOMS: atom_id res chain seq x y z
N MET A 1 17.05 -9.49 6.53
CA MET A 1 15.90 -9.34 7.46
C MET A 1 16.35 -8.57 8.69
N GLU A 2 15.70 -7.46 8.96
CA GLU A 2 15.90 -6.61 10.13
C GLU A 2 14.74 -6.82 11.10
N GLN A 3 15.02 -6.91 12.41
CA GLN A 3 14.00 -7.20 13.41
C GLN A 3 13.79 -6.02 14.35
N PHE A 4 12.53 -5.72 14.63
CA PHE A 4 12.08 -4.69 15.56
C PHE A 4 11.14 -5.30 16.61
N VAL A 5 11.30 -4.90 17.86
CA VAL A 5 10.33 -5.19 18.93
C VAL A 5 9.71 -3.88 19.36
N ILE A 6 8.40 -3.78 19.26
CA ILE A 6 7.64 -2.57 19.62
C ILE A 6 6.98 -2.86 20.97
N HIS A 7 7.51 -2.22 22.00
CA HIS A 7 7.09 -2.49 23.37
C HIS A 7 5.68 -1.97 23.67
N LYS A 8 5.14 -2.43 24.79
CA LYS A 8 3.79 -2.09 25.24
C LYS A 8 3.46 -0.60 25.11
N GLY A 9 2.43 -0.28 24.34
CA GLY A 9 1.94 1.08 24.10
C GLY A 9 2.81 1.97 23.24
N GLU A 10 3.92 1.46 22.71
CA GLU A 10 4.78 2.21 21.80
C GLU A 10 4.22 2.29 20.38
N THR A 11 4.66 3.30 19.65
CA THR A 11 4.34 3.49 18.23
C THR A 11 5.60 3.44 17.39
N PHE A 12 5.56 2.59 16.37
CA PHE A 12 6.57 2.54 15.29
C PHE A 12 5.94 3.07 14.01
N SER A 13 6.44 4.18 13.50
CA SER A 13 5.98 4.78 12.24
C SER A 13 7.16 5.00 11.29
N ARG A 14 7.02 4.57 10.03
CA ARG A 14 8.04 4.77 8.99
C ARG A 14 7.40 5.02 7.63
N VAL A 15 7.98 5.98 6.91
CA VAL A 15 7.63 6.23 5.50
C VAL A 15 8.87 5.98 4.65
N LEU A 16 8.79 5.00 3.77
CA LEU A 16 9.83 4.57 2.85
C LEU A 16 9.54 5.15 1.47
N ILE A 17 10.30 6.17 1.04
CA ILE A 17 10.12 6.80 -0.27
C ILE A 17 11.29 6.40 -1.17
N ASN A 18 10.99 5.68 -2.25
CA ASN A 18 11.97 5.19 -3.23
C ASN A 18 13.19 4.50 -2.61
N GLN A 19 13.00 3.91 -1.43
CA GLN A 19 14.07 3.23 -0.71
C GLN A 19 14.47 1.92 -1.41
N PRO A 20 15.71 1.47 -1.21
CA PRO A 20 16.12 0.11 -1.55
C PRO A 20 15.21 -0.94 -0.90
N SER A 21 15.29 -2.19 -1.40
CA SER A 21 14.55 -3.31 -0.83
C SER A 21 14.72 -3.42 0.68
N VAL A 22 13.62 -3.63 1.39
CA VAL A 22 13.62 -3.86 2.84
C VAL A 22 13.01 -5.23 3.15
N ASP A 23 13.50 -5.86 4.22
CA ASP A 23 12.95 -7.09 4.75
C ASP A 23 12.89 -6.94 6.28
N TRP A 24 11.69 -6.64 6.80
CA TRP A 24 11.44 -6.33 8.20
C TRP A 24 10.56 -7.37 8.87
N HIS A 25 10.96 -7.77 10.07
CA HIS A 25 10.17 -8.56 10.99
C HIS A 25 9.87 -7.75 12.24
N ILE A 26 8.61 -7.41 12.47
CA ILE A 26 8.16 -6.53 13.55
C ILE A 26 7.31 -7.34 14.53
N ILE A 27 7.70 -7.34 15.80
CA ILE A 27 6.98 -7.98 16.89
C ILE A 27 6.30 -6.89 17.71
N GLN A 28 5.00 -7.01 17.92
CA GLN A 28 4.19 -6.06 18.68
C GLN A 28 3.79 -6.64 20.04
N GLU A 29 4.14 -5.89 21.10
CA GLU A 29 3.61 -6.13 22.46
C GLU A 29 2.29 -5.38 22.65
N GLU A 30 1.62 -5.63 23.77
CA GLU A 30 0.28 -5.14 24.15
C GLU A 30 0.06 -3.65 23.85
N GLY A 31 -1.01 -3.34 23.12
CA GLY A 31 -1.45 -1.99 22.82
C GLY A 31 -0.48 -1.18 21.94
N SER A 32 0.54 -1.79 21.36
CA SER A 32 1.48 -1.10 20.49
C SER A 32 0.89 -0.84 19.10
N ARG A 33 1.44 0.16 18.40
CA ARG A 33 1.02 0.53 17.05
C ARG A 33 2.18 0.47 16.06
N VAL A 34 1.94 -0.11 14.90
CA VAL A 34 2.84 -0.10 13.74
C VAL A 34 2.14 0.58 12.57
N CYS A 35 2.80 1.55 11.94
CA CYS A 35 2.35 2.20 10.71
C CYS A 35 3.52 2.30 9.73
N VAL A 36 3.42 1.61 8.59
CA VAL A 36 4.46 1.62 7.56
C VAL A 36 3.88 2.06 6.23
N HIS A 37 4.50 3.06 5.61
CA HIS A 37 4.21 3.49 4.24
C HIS A 37 5.36 3.10 3.31
N ILE A 38 5.05 2.49 2.17
CA ILE A 38 5.97 2.11 1.10
C ILE A 38 5.58 2.87 -0.15
N ILE A 39 6.36 3.86 -0.53
CA ILE A 39 6.10 4.75 -1.67
C ILE A 39 7.18 4.55 -2.72
N ASN A 40 6.83 3.99 -3.86
CA ASN A 40 7.73 3.81 -5.01
C ASN A 40 7.14 4.47 -6.24
N MET A 41 7.63 5.66 -6.58
CA MET A 41 7.09 6.45 -7.69
C MET A 41 8.21 7.08 -8.49
N TYR A 42 8.22 6.86 -9.81
CA TYR A 42 9.26 7.35 -10.71
C TYR A 42 9.41 8.89 -10.71
N MET A 43 8.33 9.62 -10.39
CA MET A 43 8.33 11.07 -10.34
C MET A 43 8.90 11.67 -9.05
N LEU A 44 9.15 10.87 -8.02
CA LEU A 44 9.67 11.36 -6.75
C LEU A 44 11.20 11.33 -6.71
N PRO A 45 11.85 12.20 -5.89
CA PRO A 45 13.29 12.16 -5.70
C PRO A 45 13.83 10.79 -5.27
N ALA A 46 15.11 10.55 -5.54
CA ALA A 46 15.82 9.31 -5.25
C ALA A 46 15.24 8.05 -5.92
N TYR A 47 14.42 8.22 -6.95
CA TYR A 47 13.98 7.09 -7.76
C TYR A 47 15.15 6.52 -8.56
N ASP A 48 15.21 5.20 -8.60
CA ASP A 48 16.05 4.42 -9.51
C ASP A 48 15.23 3.25 -10.08
N ASP A 49 15.57 2.74 -11.23
CA ASP A 49 14.87 1.69 -11.97
C ASP A 49 15.26 0.27 -11.52
N SER A 50 16.05 0.14 -10.45
CA SER A 50 16.42 -1.17 -9.92
C SER A 50 15.19 -1.92 -9.39
N PRO A 51 15.11 -3.25 -9.59
CA PRO A 51 14.04 -4.03 -9.01
C PRO A 51 14.01 -3.92 -7.47
N LYS A 52 12.85 -3.64 -6.91
CA LYS A 52 12.66 -3.49 -5.46
C LYS A 52 11.74 -4.56 -4.91
N GLN A 53 12.11 -5.08 -3.75
CA GLN A 53 11.30 -6.01 -3.00
C GLN A 53 11.20 -5.54 -1.55
N HIS A 54 9.99 -5.23 -1.12
CA HIS A 54 9.70 -4.80 0.24
C HIS A 54 8.88 -5.87 0.94
N ARG A 55 9.44 -6.44 2.01
CA ARG A 55 8.76 -7.42 2.84
C ARG A 55 8.56 -6.86 4.23
N ILE A 56 7.31 -6.83 4.68
CA ILE A 56 6.92 -6.39 6.02
C ILE A 56 6.15 -7.51 6.68
N ALA A 57 6.79 -8.18 7.64
CA ALA A 57 6.15 -9.20 8.46
C ALA A 57 5.89 -8.63 9.87
N VAL A 58 4.64 -8.70 10.33
CA VAL A 58 4.22 -8.20 11.64
C VAL A 58 3.56 -9.31 12.44
N GLU A 59 4.03 -9.53 13.66
CA GLU A 59 3.43 -10.43 14.63
C GLU A 59 2.82 -9.64 15.79
N GLN A 60 1.51 -9.66 15.93
CA GLN A 60 0.80 -9.12 17.09
C GLN A 60 0.79 -10.17 18.20
N GLN A 61 1.76 -10.10 19.11
CA GLN A 61 1.91 -11.01 20.24
C GLN A 61 1.22 -10.48 21.52
N GLY A 62 0.87 -9.19 21.55
CA GLY A 62 0.13 -8.56 22.63
C GLY A 62 -1.30 -8.22 22.24
N GLU A 63 -2.21 -8.16 23.24
CA GLU A 63 -3.60 -7.77 23.01
C GLU A 63 -3.73 -6.30 22.56
N GLY A 64 -4.75 -5.99 21.76
CA GLY A 64 -5.11 -4.62 21.37
C GLY A 64 -4.09 -3.92 20.46
N CYS A 65 -3.20 -4.65 19.80
CA CYS A 65 -2.25 -4.08 18.84
C CYS A 65 -2.95 -3.51 17.61
N THR A 66 -2.33 -2.48 17.00
CA THR A 66 -2.77 -1.91 15.72
C THR A 66 -1.65 -1.98 14.70
N THR A 67 -1.94 -2.52 13.53
CA THR A 67 -1.00 -2.61 12.39
C THR A 67 -1.60 -1.94 11.16
N GLU A 68 -0.88 -0.99 10.58
CA GLU A 68 -1.28 -0.31 9.36
C GLU A 68 -0.13 -0.40 8.35
N VAL A 69 -0.39 -0.96 7.17
CA VAL A 69 0.58 -1.02 6.08
C VAL A 69 -0.04 -0.42 4.83
N TYR A 70 0.56 0.63 4.36
CA TYR A 70 0.13 1.39 3.20
C TYR A 70 1.19 1.32 2.11
N GLY A 71 0.80 1.00 0.88
CA GLY A 71 1.72 0.94 -0.25
C GLY A 71 1.18 1.68 -1.46
N ALA A 72 2.01 2.49 -2.10
CA ALA A 72 1.73 3.09 -3.38
C ALA A 72 2.94 2.94 -4.31
N ALA A 73 2.71 2.35 -5.47
CA ALA A 73 3.74 2.23 -6.51
C ALA A 73 3.20 2.78 -7.83
N PHE A 74 3.90 3.77 -8.40
CA PHE A 74 3.66 4.23 -9.76
C PHE A 74 4.92 4.01 -10.60
N LEU A 75 4.84 3.03 -11.47
CA LEU A 75 5.95 2.44 -12.21
C LEU A 75 5.78 2.61 -13.70
N HIS A 76 6.87 2.79 -14.41
CA HIS A 76 6.92 2.94 -15.87
C HIS A 76 8.07 2.13 -16.49
N ASN A 77 8.21 2.19 -17.81
CA ASN A 77 9.25 1.46 -18.55
C ASN A 77 9.28 -0.04 -18.19
N THR A 78 10.39 -0.53 -17.69
CA THR A 78 10.58 -1.94 -17.29
C THR A 78 10.72 -2.14 -15.79
N ASP A 79 10.28 -1.17 -15.00
CA ASP A 79 10.35 -1.19 -13.54
C ASP A 79 9.70 -2.43 -12.93
N LYS A 80 10.25 -2.87 -11.79
CA LYS A 80 9.74 -4.02 -11.06
C LYS A 80 9.70 -3.72 -9.57
N VAL A 81 8.51 -3.77 -9.00
CA VAL A 81 8.33 -3.65 -7.55
C VAL A 81 7.46 -4.79 -7.03
N GLU A 82 7.93 -5.40 -5.97
CA GLU A 82 7.20 -6.39 -5.19
C GLU A 82 6.97 -5.85 -3.77
N ILE A 83 5.74 -5.96 -3.28
CA ILE A 83 5.36 -5.67 -1.91
C ILE A 83 4.77 -6.94 -1.31
N GLU A 84 5.42 -7.47 -0.26
CA GLU A 84 4.95 -8.58 0.55
C GLU A 84 4.56 -8.08 1.93
N THR A 85 3.37 -8.43 2.37
CA THR A 85 2.90 -8.14 3.74
C THR A 85 2.43 -9.42 4.41
N HIS A 86 2.94 -9.69 5.61
CA HIS A 86 2.50 -10.80 6.44
C HIS A 86 2.06 -10.24 7.78
N VAL A 87 0.78 -10.36 8.11
CA VAL A 87 0.25 -9.90 9.40
C VAL A 87 -0.35 -11.09 10.14
N ASN A 88 0.26 -11.45 11.27
CA ASN A 88 -0.20 -12.53 12.12
C ASN A 88 -0.80 -11.95 13.43
N HIS A 89 -2.09 -12.17 13.63
CA HIS A 89 -2.77 -11.91 14.89
C HIS A 89 -2.68 -13.17 15.77
N ALA A 90 -1.78 -13.18 16.74
CA ALA A 90 -1.58 -14.33 17.63
C ALA A 90 -2.54 -14.30 18.83
N VAL A 91 -3.00 -13.12 19.26
CA VAL A 91 -3.87 -12.87 20.43
C VAL A 91 -5.01 -11.92 20.08
N GLY A 92 -6.02 -11.82 20.95
CA GLY A 92 -7.26 -11.12 20.67
C GLY A 92 -7.22 -9.60 20.71
N GLY A 93 -8.28 -8.97 20.22
CA GLY A 93 -8.49 -7.51 20.23
C GLY A 93 -7.62 -6.73 19.24
N GLY A 94 -6.84 -7.42 18.42
CA GLY A 94 -5.93 -6.80 17.42
C GLY A 94 -6.68 -6.16 16.27
N ARG A 95 -6.05 -5.13 15.67
CA ARG A 95 -6.55 -4.47 14.46
C ARG A 95 -5.45 -4.44 13.40
N SER A 96 -5.83 -4.70 12.14
CA SER A 96 -4.93 -4.45 11.03
C SER A 96 -5.66 -3.88 9.81
N ASN A 97 -5.00 -2.95 9.13
CA ASN A 97 -5.45 -2.40 7.85
C ASN A 97 -4.31 -2.34 6.86
N GLN A 98 -4.52 -2.92 5.69
CA GLN A 98 -3.54 -2.91 4.61
C GLN A 98 -4.19 -2.34 3.36
N LEU A 99 -3.61 -1.28 2.80
CA LEU A 99 -4.04 -0.68 1.55
C LEU A 99 -2.85 -0.54 0.61
N ILE A 100 -2.80 -1.39 -0.42
CA ILE A 100 -1.70 -1.42 -1.39
C ILE A 100 -2.24 -1.10 -2.77
N LYS A 101 -1.63 -0.12 -3.43
CA LYS A 101 -2.02 0.34 -4.76
C LYS A 101 -0.86 0.37 -5.72
N PHE A 102 -1.10 -0.13 -6.93
CA PHE A 102 -0.17 -0.04 -8.04
C PHE A 102 -0.79 0.71 -9.22
N VAL A 103 0.00 1.55 -9.85
CA VAL A 103 -0.25 2.12 -11.18
C VAL A 103 0.92 1.70 -12.05
N LEU A 104 0.64 1.00 -13.14
CA LEU A 104 1.66 0.41 -13.99
C LEU A 104 1.47 0.90 -15.43
N GLU A 105 2.55 1.42 -16.01
CA GLU A 105 2.62 1.93 -17.36
C GLU A 105 3.73 1.21 -18.15
N ASP A 106 3.66 1.24 -19.47
CA ASP A 106 4.58 0.58 -20.40
C ASP A 106 4.69 -0.93 -20.15
N TYR A 107 5.88 -1.43 -19.80
CA TYR A 107 6.20 -2.83 -19.50
C TYR A 107 6.44 -3.06 -18.00
N ALA A 108 6.00 -2.14 -17.16
CA ALA A 108 6.22 -2.22 -15.71
C ALA A 108 5.53 -3.44 -15.11
N LYS A 109 6.16 -4.01 -14.08
CA LYS A 109 5.68 -5.21 -13.39
C LYS A 109 5.51 -4.97 -11.91
N GLY A 110 4.29 -5.18 -11.43
CA GLY A 110 3.95 -5.15 -10.02
C GLY A 110 3.67 -6.54 -9.47
N ARG A 111 4.06 -6.81 -8.24
CA ARG A 111 3.65 -8.01 -7.50
C ARG A 111 3.23 -7.63 -6.07
N PHE A 112 2.07 -8.11 -5.68
CA PHE A 112 1.62 -8.04 -4.29
C PHE A 112 1.38 -9.45 -3.74
N VAL A 113 1.96 -9.73 -2.58
CA VAL A 113 1.65 -10.89 -1.76
C VAL A 113 1.16 -10.38 -0.42
N GLY A 114 -0.04 -10.77 -0.04
CA GLY A 114 -0.62 -10.37 1.22
C GLY A 114 -1.09 -11.58 1.99
N ASP A 115 -0.45 -11.86 3.11
CA ASP A 115 -0.81 -12.97 4.00
C ASP A 115 -1.34 -12.39 5.32
N LEU A 116 -2.59 -12.72 5.63
CA LEU A 116 -3.27 -12.30 6.85
C LEU A 116 -3.72 -13.54 7.61
N LYS A 117 -3.15 -13.74 8.80
CA LYS A 117 -3.45 -14.88 9.64
C LYS A 117 -4.06 -14.46 10.98
N ILE A 118 -5.13 -15.14 11.38
CA ILE A 118 -5.81 -14.94 12.68
C ILE A 118 -5.81 -16.27 13.42
N ALA A 119 -5.03 -16.35 14.49
CA ALA A 119 -4.88 -17.56 15.32
C ALA A 119 -6.19 -17.88 16.10
N PRO A 120 -6.37 -19.12 16.61
CA PRO A 120 -7.58 -19.50 17.35
C PRO A 120 -7.89 -18.60 18.56
N ASP A 121 -6.86 -18.13 19.26
CA ASP A 121 -6.99 -17.28 20.43
C ASP A 121 -7.16 -15.79 20.10
N ALA A 122 -7.03 -15.42 18.82
CA ALA A 122 -7.12 -14.03 18.37
C ALA A 122 -8.58 -13.58 18.14
N GLN A 123 -9.43 -13.78 19.16
CA GLN A 123 -10.83 -13.35 19.13
C GLN A 123 -10.97 -11.82 19.12
N GLN A 124 -12.08 -11.29 18.60
CA GLN A 124 -12.38 -9.86 18.49
C GLN A 124 -11.38 -9.08 17.62
N THR A 125 -10.70 -9.78 16.71
CA THR A 125 -9.81 -9.17 15.73
C THR A 125 -10.59 -8.49 14.61
N ILE A 126 -10.13 -7.30 14.18
CA ILE A 126 -10.63 -6.59 13.01
C ILE A 126 -9.49 -6.43 12.01
N ALA A 127 -9.60 -7.08 10.84
CA ALA A 127 -8.51 -7.15 9.88
C ALA A 127 -8.99 -6.93 8.44
N HIS A 128 -8.42 -5.95 7.77
CA HIS A 128 -8.74 -5.62 6.38
C HIS A 128 -7.49 -5.57 5.52
N GLN A 129 -7.58 -6.21 4.34
CA GLN A 129 -6.53 -6.15 3.34
C GLN A 129 -7.13 -5.76 1.99
N THR A 130 -6.66 -4.66 1.41
CA THR A 130 -7.13 -4.15 0.13
C THR A 130 -5.94 -3.95 -0.82
N ASN A 131 -6.01 -4.57 -1.99
CA ASN A 131 -5.09 -4.30 -3.08
C ASN A 131 -5.87 -3.81 -4.30
N ARG A 132 -5.51 -2.65 -4.82
CA ARG A 132 -6.13 -2.08 -6.02
C ARG A 132 -5.05 -1.68 -7.02
N ASN A 133 -5.25 -2.03 -8.28
CA ASN A 133 -4.23 -1.85 -9.31
C ASN A 133 -4.84 -1.24 -10.56
N LEU A 134 -4.14 -0.28 -11.17
CA LEU A 134 -4.47 0.30 -12.47
C LEU A 134 -3.38 -0.07 -13.47
N LEU A 135 -3.77 -0.64 -14.60
CA LEU A 135 -2.92 -0.85 -15.75
C LEU A 135 -3.21 0.24 -16.77
N LEU A 136 -2.20 1.05 -17.08
CA LEU A 136 -2.30 2.16 -18.04
C LEU A 136 -1.85 1.75 -19.45
N SER A 137 -1.19 0.58 -19.58
CA SER A 137 -0.71 0.00 -20.83
C SER A 137 -1.05 -1.48 -20.91
N ASP A 138 -1.19 -2.00 -22.12
CA ASP A 138 -1.54 -3.42 -22.36
C ASP A 138 -0.40 -4.38 -22.00
N ASP A 139 0.85 -3.90 -22.04
CA ASP A 139 2.06 -4.68 -21.70
C ASP A 139 2.43 -4.63 -20.22
N ALA A 140 1.73 -3.83 -19.42
CA ALA A 140 1.94 -3.78 -17.98
C ALA A 140 1.38 -5.04 -17.29
N GLU A 141 2.16 -5.60 -16.36
CA GLU A 141 1.80 -6.85 -15.68
C GLU A 141 1.59 -6.63 -14.17
N MET A 142 0.47 -7.10 -13.64
CA MET A 142 0.24 -7.16 -12.19
C MET A 142 -0.05 -8.59 -11.73
N ARG A 143 0.65 -9.02 -10.67
CA ARG A 143 0.37 -10.29 -9.98
C ARG A 143 -0.05 -10.00 -8.55
N THR A 144 -1.22 -10.45 -8.17
CA THR A 144 -1.75 -10.26 -6.81
C THR A 144 -2.15 -11.60 -6.20
N LEU A 145 -1.64 -11.86 -4.99
CA LEU A 145 -1.80 -13.12 -4.25
C LEU A 145 -2.21 -12.82 -2.79
N PRO A 146 -3.45 -12.36 -2.57
CA PRO A 146 -3.95 -12.20 -1.21
C PRO A 146 -4.32 -13.55 -0.61
N GLN A 147 -3.89 -13.80 0.63
CA GLN A 147 -4.20 -15.00 1.41
C GLN A 147 -4.82 -14.59 2.74
N LEU A 148 -5.81 -15.37 3.19
CA LEU A 148 -6.50 -15.13 4.45
C LEU A 148 -6.74 -16.46 5.16
N GLU A 149 -6.13 -16.60 6.34
CA GLU A 149 -6.27 -17.78 7.20
C GLU A 149 -6.94 -17.37 8.52
N ILE A 150 -8.16 -17.83 8.75
CA ILE A 150 -8.94 -17.49 9.94
C ILE A 150 -9.20 -18.76 10.75
N TYR A 151 -8.73 -18.78 11.98
CA TYR A 151 -8.92 -19.89 12.92
C TYR A 151 -9.73 -19.50 14.17
N ALA A 152 -10.16 -18.22 14.26
CA ALA A 152 -11.02 -17.69 15.34
C ALA A 152 -12.43 -17.43 14.80
N ASP A 153 -13.45 -17.53 15.68
CA ASP A 153 -14.86 -17.44 15.29
C ASP A 153 -15.43 -16.02 15.42
N ASP A 154 -15.03 -15.26 16.46
CA ASP A 154 -15.51 -13.90 16.71
C ASP A 154 -14.55 -12.85 16.13
N VAL A 155 -14.58 -12.69 14.80
CA VAL A 155 -13.70 -11.76 14.07
C VAL A 155 -14.40 -11.06 12.93
N GLN A 156 -13.88 -9.91 12.52
CA GLN A 156 -14.25 -9.20 11.30
C GLN A 156 -13.03 -9.14 10.39
N ALA A 157 -13.00 -9.98 9.37
CA ALA A 157 -11.87 -10.03 8.46
C ALA A 157 -12.33 -10.00 7.01
N SER A 158 -11.58 -9.28 6.19
CA SER A 158 -11.82 -9.21 4.74
C SER A 158 -10.53 -9.01 3.97
N HIS A 159 -10.49 -9.57 2.76
CA HIS A 159 -9.49 -9.19 1.78
C HIS A 159 -10.16 -8.89 0.45
N GLY A 160 -9.53 -8.06 -0.36
CA GLY A 160 -9.98 -7.75 -1.72
C GLY A 160 -8.82 -7.37 -2.61
N ALA A 161 -8.84 -7.89 -3.85
CA ALA A 161 -7.88 -7.50 -4.87
C ALA A 161 -8.62 -7.16 -6.16
N THR A 162 -8.27 -6.04 -6.77
CA THR A 162 -8.80 -5.61 -8.05
C THR A 162 -7.69 -5.14 -8.96
N THR A 163 -7.77 -5.53 -10.24
CA THR A 163 -6.90 -5.00 -11.28
C THR A 163 -7.77 -4.56 -12.44
N GLY A 164 -7.61 -3.35 -12.90
CA GLY A 164 -8.41 -2.77 -13.96
C GLY A 164 -7.71 -1.65 -14.71
N GLN A 165 -8.46 -0.96 -15.54
CA GLN A 165 -8.03 0.22 -16.29
C GLN A 165 -8.76 1.46 -15.77
N LEU A 166 -8.35 2.64 -16.23
CA LEU A 166 -9.05 3.88 -15.93
C LEU A 166 -10.49 3.84 -16.49
N ASP A 167 -11.43 4.34 -15.72
CA ASP A 167 -12.83 4.46 -16.13
C ASP A 167 -12.96 5.43 -17.32
N THR A 168 -13.24 4.87 -18.48
CA THR A 168 -13.43 5.64 -19.72
C THR A 168 -14.66 6.55 -19.65
N SER A 169 -15.67 6.19 -18.86
CA SER A 169 -16.87 7.00 -18.66
C SER A 169 -16.54 8.26 -17.84
N ALA A 170 -15.69 8.11 -16.82
CA ALA A 170 -15.20 9.25 -16.04
C ALA A 170 -14.36 10.20 -16.90
N ILE A 171 -13.46 9.66 -17.75
CA ILE A 171 -12.67 10.45 -18.69
C ILE A 171 -13.59 11.20 -19.65
N PHE A 172 -14.56 10.51 -20.25
CA PHE A 172 -15.53 11.14 -21.17
C PHE A 172 -16.32 12.27 -20.47
N TYR A 173 -16.80 12.04 -19.26
CA TYR A 173 -17.51 13.06 -18.48
C TYR A 173 -16.67 14.31 -18.22
N MET A 174 -15.40 14.15 -17.88
CA MET A 174 -14.46 15.26 -17.71
C MET A 174 -14.24 16.03 -19.02
N GLN A 175 -14.12 15.31 -20.15
CA GLN A 175 -13.97 15.94 -21.47
C GLN A 175 -15.19 16.79 -21.85
N GLN A 176 -16.41 16.38 -21.50
CA GLN A 176 -17.63 17.16 -21.73
C GLN A 176 -17.63 18.48 -20.93
N ARG A 177 -16.79 18.60 -19.90
CA ARG A 177 -16.59 19.80 -19.08
C ARG A 177 -15.35 20.60 -19.46
N GLY A 178 -14.74 20.30 -20.60
CA GLY A 178 -13.60 21.04 -21.14
C GLY A 178 -12.23 20.60 -20.61
N ILE A 179 -12.15 19.49 -19.85
CA ILE A 179 -10.87 18.95 -19.40
C ILE A 179 -10.31 18.04 -20.50
N GLY A 180 -9.11 18.33 -20.97
CA GLY A 180 -8.45 17.51 -21.99
C GLY A 180 -8.27 16.06 -21.53
N LYS A 181 -8.28 15.10 -22.49
CA LYS A 181 -8.20 13.64 -22.18
C LYS A 181 -7.00 13.28 -21.32
N GLN A 182 -5.82 13.84 -21.64
CA GLN A 182 -4.58 13.57 -20.90
C GLN A 182 -4.71 14.07 -19.45
N LYS A 183 -5.16 15.30 -19.27
CA LYS A 183 -5.40 15.88 -17.92
C LYS A 183 -6.43 15.09 -17.12
N ALA A 184 -7.48 14.59 -17.77
CA ALA A 184 -8.48 13.75 -17.11
C ALA A 184 -7.87 12.42 -16.62
N ARG A 185 -7.01 11.77 -17.44
CA ARG A 185 -6.27 10.56 -17.03
C ARG A 185 -5.37 10.83 -15.83
N GLN A 186 -4.59 11.91 -15.87
CA GLN A 186 -3.70 12.32 -14.78
C GLN A 186 -4.48 12.54 -13.48
N LEU A 187 -5.59 13.29 -13.53
CA LEU A 187 -6.42 13.53 -12.35
C LEU A 187 -6.97 12.24 -11.71
N LEU A 188 -7.35 11.26 -12.53
CA LEU A 188 -7.83 9.97 -12.02
C LEU A 188 -6.71 9.14 -11.39
N VAL A 189 -5.52 9.10 -12.00
CA VAL A 189 -4.35 8.43 -11.43
C VAL A 189 -3.93 9.10 -10.12
N ASP A 190 -3.90 10.41 -10.11
CA ASP A 190 -3.56 11.22 -8.95
C ASP A 190 -4.49 10.93 -7.76
N ALA A 191 -5.81 11.02 -8.00
CA ALA A 191 -6.82 10.70 -6.99
C ALA A 191 -6.67 9.26 -6.46
N PHE A 192 -6.32 8.32 -7.34
CA PHE A 192 -6.12 6.93 -6.97
C PHE A 192 -4.94 6.74 -6.02
N ILE A 193 -3.80 7.37 -6.28
CA ILE A 193 -2.59 7.28 -5.46
C ILE A 193 -2.73 8.10 -4.18
N LYS A 194 -3.34 9.28 -4.24
CA LYS A 194 -3.52 10.18 -3.09
C LYS A 194 -4.31 9.53 -1.93
N GLU A 195 -5.12 8.51 -2.19
CA GLU A 195 -5.77 7.73 -1.12
C GLU A 195 -4.75 7.13 -0.14
N VAL A 196 -3.59 6.67 -0.63
CA VAL A 196 -2.49 6.17 0.22
C VAL A 196 -1.71 7.33 0.85
N ILE A 197 -1.35 8.35 0.09
CA ILE A 197 -0.58 9.49 0.59
C ILE A 197 -1.35 10.20 1.73
N ASN A 198 -2.67 10.29 1.63
CA ASN A 198 -3.52 10.93 2.62
C ASN A 198 -3.55 10.20 3.99
N THR A 199 -3.06 8.96 4.07
CA THR A 199 -2.92 8.24 5.35
C THR A 199 -1.64 8.61 6.10
N ILE A 200 -0.70 9.35 5.50
CA ILE A 200 0.53 9.83 6.15
C ILE A 200 0.18 10.91 7.18
N GLU A 201 0.54 10.67 8.43
CA GLU A 201 0.24 11.59 9.54
C GLU A 201 1.14 12.84 9.54
N ASP A 202 2.37 12.73 9.04
CA ASP A 202 3.31 13.84 8.89
C ASP A 202 2.80 14.81 7.82
N GLU A 203 2.16 15.90 8.25
CA GLU A 203 1.55 16.91 7.36
C GLU A 203 2.55 17.55 6.40
N PRO A 204 3.74 18.02 6.83
CA PRO A 204 4.75 18.56 5.93
C PRO A 204 5.17 17.55 4.85
N LEU A 205 5.40 16.30 5.23
CA LEU A 205 5.77 15.24 4.29
C LEU A 205 4.63 14.95 3.31
N ARG A 206 3.40 14.83 3.82
CA ARG A 206 2.20 14.59 2.98
C ARG A 206 2.03 15.70 1.95
N GLN A 207 2.17 16.96 2.36
CA GLN A 207 2.06 18.11 1.45
C GLN A 207 3.17 18.09 0.40
N SER A 208 4.41 17.80 0.79
CA SER A 208 5.53 17.67 -0.15
C SER A 208 5.29 16.60 -1.23
N LEU A 209 4.68 15.46 -0.85
CA LEU A 209 4.32 14.42 -1.80
C LEU A 209 3.18 14.85 -2.74
N HIS A 210 2.19 15.58 -2.23
CA HIS A 210 1.15 16.17 -3.07
C HIS A 210 1.72 17.15 -4.08
N ASP A 211 2.57 18.08 -3.65
CA ASP A 211 3.19 19.09 -4.50
C ASP A 211 4.06 18.45 -5.61
N ALA A 212 4.80 17.39 -5.26
CA ALA A 212 5.60 16.65 -6.22
C ALA A 212 4.74 15.95 -7.30
N MET A 213 3.57 15.45 -6.93
CA MET A 213 2.63 14.85 -7.88
C MET A 213 1.93 15.92 -8.73
N ASP A 214 1.55 17.06 -8.15
CA ASP A 214 0.85 18.13 -8.86
C ASP A 214 1.78 18.84 -9.88
N GLY A 215 3.07 18.97 -9.60
CA GLY A 215 4.06 19.57 -10.51
C GLY A 215 4.15 18.88 -11.89
N ILE A 216 3.87 17.60 -11.97
CA ILE A 216 3.84 16.83 -13.22
C ILE A 216 2.60 17.15 -14.06
N ILE A 217 1.53 17.55 -13.40
CA ILE A 217 0.26 17.90 -14.03
C ILE A 217 0.37 19.20 -14.87
N GLU A 218 1.31 20.09 -14.53
CA GLU A 218 1.48 21.39 -15.18
C GLU A 218 2.49 21.35 -16.36
N GLU A 219 3.43 20.40 -16.37
CA GLU A 219 4.46 20.28 -17.42
C GLU A 219 4.08 19.38 -18.59
N SER A 220 2.91 18.74 -18.58
CA SER A 220 2.41 17.81 -19.61
C SER A 220 1.23 18.39 -20.38
#